data_0d7d916b92eb9ae772d88c87f7a4e295
#
_entry.id   0d7d916b92eb9ae772d88c87f7a4e295
#
_cell.length_a   1.000
_cell.length_b   1.000
_cell.length_c   1.000
_cell.angle_alpha   90.00
_cell.angle_beta   90.00
_cell.angle_gamma   90.00
#
_symmetry.space_group_name_H-M   'P 1'
#
loop_
_entity.id
_entity.type
_entity.pdbx_description
1 polymer ?
#
loop_
_entity_poly.entity_id
_entity_poly.type
_entity_poly.pdbx_seq_one_letter_code
_entity_poly.pdbx_strand_id
1 'polypeptide(L)'
;MTSAGQVVLRHDWRGGWQEGISELSIPTRDAFLAAPLLERYTPMSFRDLLLLMEEYPDICIITDTKFTDAEVVTAQFTAMLNDAHELGLSYLFDRMVIQVYSPLMFRVVDHLGHFPHYIYTFYAEGFNGTEEALRERLTFCRKNGIEGVTMWSWLWRPSYAVIAENSGVRCYVHTVNDRETAEALLQSGISAVYTHYLGLHED
;
A
#
# COMPACT_ATOMS: atom_id res chain seq x y z
N MET A 1 7.54 -2.98 -11.40
CA MET A 1 8.18 -2.11 -12.41
C MET A 1 8.21 -2.83 -13.75
N THR A 2 8.25 -2.10 -14.85
CA THR A 2 8.46 -2.61 -16.22
C THR A 2 9.90 -3.03 -16.43
N SER A 3 10.19 -3.67 -17.58
CA SER A 3 11.56 -4.09 -17.95
C SER A 3 12.56 -2.93 -18.09
N ALA A 4 12.07 -1.72 -18.28
CA ALA A 4 12.88 -0.49 -18.36
C ALA A 4 12.83 0.34 -17.06
N GLY A 5 12.35 -0.21 -15.95
CA GLY A 5 12.36 0.42 -14.63
C GLY A 5 11.29 1.49 -14.40
N GLN A 6 10.29 1.63 -15.27
CA GLN A 6 9.17 2.54 -15.01
C GLN A 6 8.10 1.87 -14.14
N VAL A 7 7.43 2.67 -13.31
CA VAL A 7 6.37 2.18 -12.42
C VAL A 7 5.03 2.15 -13.14
N VAL A 8 4.36 1.00 -13.07
CA VAL A 8 2.99 0.79 -13.59
C VAL A 8 2.11 0.20 -12.50
N LEU A 9 0.81 0.43 -12.58
CA LEU A 9 -0.17 -0.04 -11.61
C LEU A 9 -0.64 -1.44 -11.98
N ARG A 10 -0.18 -2.43 -11.22
CA ARG A 10 -0.56 -3.82 -11.37
C ARG A 10 -0.31 -4.56 -10.07
N HIS A 11 -1.15 -5.56 -9.76
CA HIS A 11 -1.00 -6.35 -8.55
C HIS A 11 0.35 -7.08 -8.49
N ASP A 12 0.70 -7.81 -9.54
CA ASP A 12 1.98 -8.52 -9.72
C ASP A 12 2.14 -8.98 -11.18
N TRP A 13 3.26 -9.66 -11.49
CA TRP A 13 3.52 -10.22 -12.82
C TRP A 13 3.23 -11.73 -12.90
N ARG A 14 2.70 -12.35 -11.85
CA ARG A 14 2.39 -13.78 -11.84
C ARG A 14 1.23 -14.08 -12.80
N GLY A 15 1.30 -15.21 -13.48
CA GLY A 15 0.32 -15.59 -14.49
C GLY A 15 0.46 -14.83 -15.82
N GLY A 16 1.57 -14.10 -16.01
CA GLY A 16 1.78 -13.23 -17.16
C GLY A 16 1.03 -11.91 -17.07
N TRP A 17 1.25 -11.03 -18.02
CA TRP A 17 0.61 -9.70 -18.08
C TRP A 17 -0.41 -9.58 -19.20
N GLN A 18 -0.42 -10.56 -20.10
CA GLN A 18 -1.38 -10.74 -21.19
C GLN A 18 -1.54 -12.23 -21.44
N GLU A 19 -2.69 -12.66 -21.92
CA GLU A 19 -2.97 -14.06 -22.23
C GLU A 19 -1.89 -14.65 -23.17
N GLY A 20 -1.36 -15.83 -22.80
CA GLY A 20 -0.32 -16.52 -23.58
C GLY A 20 1.10 -15.98 -23.39
N ILE A 21 1.33 -14.94 -22.56
CA ILE A 21 2.65 -14.39 -22.29
C ILE A 21 3.19 -14.91 -20.95
N SER A 22 4.44 -15.38 -20.97
CA SER A 22 5.13 -15.92 -19.78
C SER A 22 5.26 -14.88 -18.67
N GLU A 23 5.16 -15.32 -17.43
CA GLU A 23 5.46 -14.54 -16.21
C GLU A 23 6.85 -13.91 -16.21
N LEU A 24 7.80 -14.50 -16.91
CA LEU A 24 9.16 -13.99 -17.02
C LEU A 24 9.31 -12.86 -18.04
N SER A 25 8.27 -12.61 -18.83
CA SER A 25 8.27 -11.56 -19.87
C SER A 25 7.67 -10.26 -19.32
N ILE A 26 8.43 -9.51 -18.53
CA ILE A 26 8.02 -8.20 -18.05
C ILE A 26 8.02 -7.22 -19.23
N PRO A 27 6.89 -6.56 -19.53
CA PRO A 27 6.78 -5.65 -20.69
C PRO A 27 7.53 -4.33 -20.47
N THR A 28 7.73 -3.60 -21.56
CA THR A 28 7.98 -2.15 -21.49
C THR A 28 6.70 -1.43 -21.03
N ARG A 29 6.82 -0.18 -20.58
CA ARG A 29 5.67 0.65 -20.22
C ARG A 29 4.68 0.78 -21.38
N ASP A 30 5.17 1.09 -22.57
CA ASP A 30 4.32 1.35 -23.72
C ASP A 30 3.58 0.07 -24.17
N ALA A 31 4.24 -1.10 -24.12
CA ALA A 31 3.58 -2.37 -24.37
C ALA A 31 2.50 -2.68 -23.31
N PHE A 32 2.77 -2.40 -22.03
CA PHE A 32 1.79 -2.59 -20.96
C PHE A 32 0.58 -1.66 -21.13
N LEU A 33 0.80 -0.37 -21.41
CA LEU A 33 -0.27 0.61 -21.57
C LEU A 33 -1.13 0.38 -22.82
N ALA A 34 -0.58 -0.27 -23.85
CA ALA A 34 -1.31 -0.61 -25.06
C ALA A 34 -2.25 -1.82 -24.91
N ALA A 35 -2.13 -2.59 -23.83
CA ALA A 35 -2.89 -3.84 -23.64
C ALA A 35 -3.96 -3.66 -22.56
N PRO A 36 -5.27 -3.70 -22.91
CA PRO A 36 -6.36 -3.61 -21.94
C PRO A 36 -6.24 -4.69 -20.86
N LEU A 37 -6.41 -4.30 -19.59
CA LEU A 37 -6.47 -5.24 -18.48
C LEU A 37 -7.85 -5.91 -18.45
N LEU A 38 -7.88 -7.24 -18.40
CA LEU A 38 -9.12 -8.03 -18.45
C LEU A 38 -10.04 -7.58 -19.60
N GLU A 39 -9.46 -7.24 -20.76
CA GLU A 39 -10.13 -6.83 -22.00
C GLU A 39 -10.98 -5.53 -21.90
N ARG A 40 -11.02 -4.89 -20.73
CA ARG A 40 -11.92 -3.73 -20.51
C ARG A 40 -11.34 -2.58 -19.70
N TYR A 41 -10.32 -2.82 -18.87
CA TYR A 41 -9.76 -1.77 -18.02
C TYR A 41 -8.54 -1.12 -18.67
N THR A 42 -8.47 0.19 -18.56
CA THR A 42 -7.31 0.96 -19.02
C THR A 42 -6.14 0.74 -18.06
N PRO A 43 -5.01 0.21 -18.54
CA PRO A 43 -3.80 0.13 -17.73
C PRO A 43 -3.24 1.52 -17.45
N MET A 44 -2.57 1.69 -16.32
CA MET A 44 -2.04 2.98 -15.88
C MET A 44 -0.58 2.85 -15.48
N SER A 45 0.22 3.85 -15.83
CA SER A 45 1.52 4.10 -15.22
C SER A 45 1.35 4.93 -13.94
N PHE A 46 2.45 5.06 -13.16
CA PHE A 46 2.44 5.96 -12.01
C PHE A 46 2.25 7.43 -12.43
N ARG A 47 2.75 7.83 -13.61
CA ARG A 47 2.52 9.15 -14.17
C ARG A 47 1.03 9.41 -14.46
N ASP A 48 0.33 8.42 -15.01
CA ASP A 48 -1.11 8.52 -15.25
C ASP A 48 -1.89 8.63 -13.93
N LEU A 49 -1.45 7.91 -12.87
CA LEU A 49 -2.03 8.03 -11.54
C LEU A 49 -1.85 9.44 -10.96
N LEU A 50 -0.67 10.04 -11.11
CA LEU A 50 -0.43 11.41 -10.65
C LEU A 50 -1.35 12.41 -11.36
N LEU A 51 -1.52 12.28 -12.68
CA LEU A 51 -2.44 13.13 -13.44
C LEU A 51 -3.91 12.92 -13.03
N LEU A 52 -4.29 11.67 -12.74
CA LEU A 52 -5.62 11.37 -12.20
C LEU A 52 -5.84 12.00 -10.82
N MET A 53 -4.85 11.93 -9.94
CA MET A 53 -4.92 12.57 -8.61
C MET A 53 -4.97 14.09 -8.69
N GLU A 54 -4.34 14.69 -9.70
CA GLU A 54 -4.42 16.13 -9.98
C GLU A 54 -5.84 16.53 -10.37
N GLU A 55 -6.46 15.73 -11.25
CA GLU A 55 -7.83 15.97 -11.74
C GLU A 55 -8.88 15.73 -10.63
N TYR A 56 -8.64 14.73 -9.73
CA TYR A 56 -9.57 14.33 -8.69
C TYR A 56 -8.96 14.56 -7.29
N PRO A 57 -9.16 15.73 -6.67
CA PRO A 57 -8.50 16.11 -5.42
C PRO A 57 -8.90 15.26 -4.20
N ASP A 58 -10.03 14.56 -4.26
CA ASP A 58 -10.52 13.72 -3.16
C ASP A 58 -9.90 12.32 -3.14
N ILE A 59 -9.11 11.96 -4.17
CA ILE A 59 -8.44 10.66 -4.22
C ILE A 59 -7.20 10.67 -3.32
N CYS A 60 -7.15 9.74 -2.36
CA CYS A 60 -5.97 9.39 -1.59
C CYS A 60 -5.52 7.96 -1.94
N ILE A 61 -4.23 7.73 -1.98
CA ILE A 61 -3.65 6.45 -2.38
C ILE A 61 -2.86 5.83 -1.24
N ILE A 62 -3.07 4.54 -1.00
CA ILE A 62 -2.16 3.73 -0.18
C ILE A 62 -1.33 2.89 -1.16
N THR A 63 0.00 3.02 -1.11
CA THR A 63 0.89 2.25 -1.99
C THR A 63 0.96 0.79 -1.54
N ASP A 64 1.03 -0.15 -2.50
CA ASP A 64 1.21 -1.57 -2.23
C ASP A 64 2.29 -2.16 -3.16
N THR A 65 3.55 -1.80 -2.90
CA THR A 65 4.69 -2.11 -3.77
C THR A 65 5.20 -3.53 -3.65
N LYS A 66 4.92 -4.22 -2.55
CA LYS A 66 5.19 -5.65 -2.27
C LYS A 66 6.66 -6.10 -2.22
N PHE A 67 7.60 -5.19 -2.35
CA PHE A 67 9.03 -5.51 -2.29
C PHE A 67 9.63 -5.08 -0.94
N THR A 68 10.59 -5.87 -0.46
CA THR A 68 11.33 -5.59 0.78
C THR A 68 12.84 -5.51 0.55
N ASP A 69 13.31 -5.94 -0.61
CA ASP A 69 14.72 -5.82 -1.01
C ASP A 69 15.10 -4.35 -1.20
N ALA A 70 16.20 -3.94 -0.57
CA ALA A 70 16.59 -2.53 -0.51
C ALA A 70 16.91 -1.92 -1.88
N GLU A 71 17.51 -2.68 -2.80
CA GLU A 71 17.85 -2.18 -4.14
C GLU A 71 16.60 -2.00 -4.99
N VAL A 72 15.67 -2.97 -4.93
CA VAL A 72 14.38 -2.90 -5.64
C VAL A 72 13.53 -1.76 -5.11
N VAL A 73 13.44 -1.62 -3.79
CA VAL A 73 12.71 -0.53 -3.13
C VAL A 73 13.31 0.83 -3.52
N THR A 74 14.63 0.96 -3.46
CA THR A 74 15.32 2.19 -3.87
C THR A 74 15.00 2.55 -5.32
N ALA A 75 15.13 1.61 -6.25
CA ALA A 75 14.85 1.84 -7.66
C ALA A 75 13.40 2.25 -7.90
N GLN A 76 12.45 1.59 -7.23
CA GLN A 76 11.02 1.85 -7.39
C GLN A 76 10.62 3.22 -6.86
N PHE A 77 11.02 3.57 -5.64
CA PHE A 77 10.68 4.87 -5.06
C PHE A 77 11.42 6.02 -5.73
N THR A 78 12.67 5.81 -6.17
CA THR A 78 13.38 6.80 -6.99
C THR A 78 12.64 7.08 -8.31
N ALA A 79 12.15 6.05 -9.00
CA ALA A 79 11.36 6.22 -10.20
C ALA A 79 10.06 7.01 -9.94
N MET A 80 9.35 6.74 -8.84
CA MET A 80 8.14 7.47 -8.44
C MET A 80 8.45 8.94 -8.13
N LEU A 81 9.52 9.22 -7.39
CA LEU A 81 9.97 10.58 -7.07
C LEU A 81 10.34 11.37 -8.33
N ASN A 82 11.07 10.75 -9.26
CA ASN A 82 11.45 11.36 -10.52
C ASN A 82 10.22 11.67 -11.38
N ASP A 83 9.29 10.73 -11.51
CA ASP A 83 8.06 10.95 -12.27
C ASP A 83 7.25 12.14 -11.72
N ALA A 84 7.10 12.22 -10.39
CA ALA A 84 6.39 13.33 -9.76
C ALA A 84 7.12 14.67 -9.92
N HIS A 85 8.45 14.67 -9.81
CA HIS A 85 9.27 15.86 -9.99
C HIS A 85 9.20 16.37 -11.44
N GLU A 86 9.35 15.50 -12.43
CA GLU A 86 9.28 15.85 -13.85
C GLU A 86 7.92 16.44 -14.26
N LEU A 87 6.84 15.99 -13.63
CA LEU A 87 5.48 16.52 -13.84
C LEU A 87 5.18 17.79 -13.03
N GLY A 88 6.04 18.16 -12.07
CA GLY A 88 5.76 19.25 -11.13
C GLY A 88 4.69 18.90 -10.10
N LEU A 89 4.43 17.59 -9.87
CA LEU A 89 3.34 17.07 -9.05
C LEU A 89 3.82 16.43 -7.73
N SER A 90 5.01 16.76 -7.26
CA SER A 90 5.58 16.18 -6.02
C SER A 90 4.71 16.45 -4.78
N TYR A 91 3.93 17.52 -4.76
CA TYR A 91 2.99 17.82 -3.67
C TYR A 91 1.87 16.77 -3.52
N LEU A 92 1.61 15.95 -4.55
CA LEU A 92 0.63 14.88 -4.47
C LEU A 92 1.03 13.75 -3.50
N PHE A 93 2.31 13.67 -3.12
CA PHE A 93 2.72 12.76 -2.06
C PHE A 93 2.05 13.07 -0.71
N ASP A 94 1.54 14.29 -0.49
CA ASP A 94 0.74 14.64 0.68
C ASP A 94 -0.61 13.90 0.75
N ARG A 95 -1.04 13.31 -0.36
CA ARG A 95 -2.23 12.47 -0.47
C ARG A 95 -1.92 10.98 -0.67
N MET A 96 -0.67 10.60 -0.43
CA MET A 96 -0.24 9.20 -0.50
C MET A 96 0.20 8.70 0.87
N VAL A 97 -0.32 7.55 1.26
CA VAL A 97 0.15 6.79 2.43
C VAL A 97 1.10 5.72 1.92
N ILE A 98 2.35 5.80 2.33
CA ILE A 98 3.36 4.83 1.92
C ILE A 98 3.25 3.58 2.78
N GLN A 99 2.86 2.46 2.18
CA GLN A 99 2.82 1.17 2.86
C GLN A 99 4.20 0.54 2.86
N VAL A 100 4.72 0.30 4.06
CA VAL A 100 6.01 -0.37 4.29
C VAL A 100 5.80 -1.75 4.87
N TYR A 101 6.72 -2.68 4.57
CA TYR A 101 6.62 -4.10 4.91
C TYR A 101 7.64 -4.54 5.96
N SER A 102 8.61 -3.68 6.25
CA SER A 102 9.66 -3.94 7.24
C SER A 102 10.27 -2.63 7.76
N PRO A 103 10.92 -2.66 8.94
CA PRO A 103 11.71 -1.55 9.42
C PRO A 103 12.85 -1.16 8.48
N LEU A 104 13.41 -2.12 7.73
CA LEU A 104 14.44 -1.84 6.73
C LEU A 104 13.85 -1.04 5.56
N MET A 105 12.74 -1.49 5.00
CA MET A 105 12.06 -0.79 3.92
C MET A 105 11.68 0.64 4.33
N PHE A 106 11.13 0.82 5.54
CA PHE A 106 10.84 2.15 6.05
C PHE A 106 12.07 3.07 6.00
N ARG A 107 13.22 2.61 6.54
CA ARG A 107 14.45 3.42 6.54
C ARG A 107 14.95 3.76 5.14
N VAL A 108 14.84 2.82 4.20
CA VAL A 108 15.23 3.07 2.81
C VAL A 108 14.35 4.15 2.18
N VAL A 109 13.03 4.02 2.31
CA VAL A 109 12.08 4.96 1.72
C VAL A 109 12.17 6.34 2.36
N ASP A 110 12.25 6.40 3.69
CA ASP A 110 12.37 7.66 4.44
C ASP A 110 13.66 8.42 4.09
N HIS A 111 14.74 7.70 3.80
CA HIS A 111 16.02 8.29 3.37
C HIS A 111 15.97 8.85 1.93
N LEU A 112 15.19 8.25 1.05
CA LEU A 112 15.07 8.69 -0.36
C LEU A 112 14.24 9.96 -0.52
N GLY A 113 13.19 10.12 0.29
CA GLY A 113 12.30 11.26 0.18
C GLY A 113 11.42 11.38 1.41
N HIS A 114 11.11 12.60 1.80
CA HIS A 114 10.25 12.83 2.94
C HIS A 114 8.78 12.65 2.53
N PHE A 115 8.20 11.53 2.92
CA PHE A 115 6.78 11.26 2.75
C PHE A 115 6.05 11.56 4.07
N PRO A 116 4.92 12.29 4.03
CA PRO A 116 4.24 12.69 5.28
C PRO A 116 3.49 11.56 5.97
N HIS A 117 3.08 10.53 5.24
CA HIS A 117 2.20 9.48 5.76
C HIS A 117 2.74 8.08 5.49
N TYR A 118 2.78 7.28 6.55
CA TYR A 118 3.21 5.87 6.48
C TYR A 118 2.22 4.94 7.17
N ILE A 119 2.09 3.73 6.61
CA ILE A 119 1.42 2.59 7.24
C ILE A 119 2.33 1.35 7.17
N TYR A 120 2.42 0.60 8.27
CA TYR A 120 3.25 -0.60 8.34
C TYR A 120 2.38 -1.86 8.28
N THR A 121 2.57 -2.69 7.26
CA THR A 121 1.86 -3.97 7.11
C THR A 121 2.66 -5.13 7.66
N PHE A 122 1.99 -6.06 8.36
CA PHE A 122 2.64 -7.13 9.12
C PHE A 122 2.83 -8.44 8.35
N TYR A 123 2.25 -8.57 7.16
CA TYR A 123 2.24 -9.88 6.49
C TYR A 123 3.61 -10.34 5.99
N ALA A 124 4.49 -9.43 5.64
CA ALA A 124 5.80 -9.79 5.07
C ALA A 124 6.80 -10.29 6.11
N GLU A 125 6.70 -9.86 7.36
CA GLU A 125 7.63 -10.22 8.44
C GLU A 125 7.05 -11.27 9.43
N GLY A 126 5.98 -11.95 9.06
CA GLY A 126 5.44 -13.04 9.86
C GLY A 126 4.99 -12.61 11.25
N PHE A 127 3.96 -11.77 11.34
CA PHE A 127 3.35 -11.44 12.63
C PHE A 127 2.76 -12.69 13.30
N ASN A 128 3.26 -13.05 14.48
CA ASN A 128 2.87 -14.26 15.20
C ASN A 128 1.57 -14.12 16.03
N GLY A 129 0.94 -12.94 16.02
CA GLY A 129 -0.31 -12.69 16.74
C GLY A 129 -0.17 -12.61 18.26
N THR A 130 1.01 -12.36 18.81
CA THR A 130 1.18 -12.12 20.25
C THR A 130 1.06 -10.63 20.59
N GLU A 131 0.61 -10.32 21.81
CA GLU A 131 0.57 -8.92 22.29
C GLU A 131 1.96 -8.29 22.38
N GLU A 132 2.97 -9.08 22.72
CA GLU A 132 4.35 -8.62 22.78
C GLU A 132 4.84 -8.16 21.39
N ALA A 133 4.65 -9.00 20.35
CA ALA A 133 4.99 -8.66 18.99
C ALA A 133 4.21 -7.45 18.47
N LEU A 134 2.95 -7.29 18.89
CA LEU A 134 2.17 -6.09 18.56
C LEU A 134 2.78 -4.83 19.23
N ARG A 135 3.07 -4.89 20.53
CA ARG A 135 3.69 -3.77 21.27
C ARG A 135 5.03 -3.33 20.67
N GLU A 136 5.85 -4.27 20.26
CA GLU A 136 7.13 -3.97 19.60
C GLU A 136 6.92 -3.19 18.29
N ARG A 137 6.00 -3.65 17.42
CA ARG A 137 5.69 -3.00 16.15
C ARG A 137 5.06 -1.62 16.33
N LEU A 138 4.12 -1.49 17.26
CA LEU A 138 3.52 -0.18 17.58
C LEU A 138 4.52 0.79 18.19
N THR A 139 5.47 0.28 18.99
CA THR A 139 6.58 1.09 19.52
C THR A 139 7.49 1.59 18.40
N PHE A 140 7.80 0.73 17.42
CA PHE A 140 8.54 1.12 16.23
C PHE A 140 7.79 2.20 15.45
N CYS A 141 6.48 1.99 15.19
CA CYS A 141 5.64 2.96 14.49
C CYS A 141 5.65 4.34 15.17
N ARG A 142 5.39 4.37 16.47
CA ARG A 142 5.38 5.63 17.24
C ARG A 142 6.72 6.36 17.21
N LYS A 143 7.84 5.63 17.30
CA LYS A 143 9.18 6.23 17.26
C LYS A 143 9.53 6.84 15.91
N ASN A 144 8.92 6.37 14.84
CA ASN A 144 9.23 6.76 13.47
C ASN A 144 8.10 7.55 12.80
N GLY A 145 7.07 7.98 13.53
CA GLY A 145 5.96 8.75 12.98
C GLY A 145 5.05 7.97 12.03
N ILE A 146 5.06 6.63 12.09
CA ILE A 146 4.18 5.78 11.30
C ILE A 146 2.80 5.79 11.94
N GLU A 147 1.79 6.27 11.22
CA GLU A 147 0.47 6.59 11.76
C GLU A 147 -0.43 5.38 11.94
N GLY A 148 -0.18 4.30 11.21
CA GLY A 148 -1.02 3.13 11.23
C GLY A 148 -0.29 1.83 10.95
N VAL A 149 -0.96 0.73 11.32
CA VAL A 149 -0.53 -0.63 10.99
C VAL A 149 -1.67 -1.38 10.34
N THR A 150 -1.34 -2.37 9.49
CA THR A 150 -2.35 -3.25 8.90
C THR A 150 -1.94 -4.71 9.03
N MET A 151 -2.93 -5.57 9.25
CA MET A 151 -2.76 -7.01 9.41
C MET A 151 -3.95 -7.78 8.81
N TRP A 152 -3.79 -9.09 8.66
CA TRP A 152 -4.91 -9.95 8.29
C TRP A 152 -6.05 -9.86 9.33
N SER A 153 -7.31 -9.81 8.88
CA SER A 153 -8.49 -9.66 9.77
C SER A 153 -8.58 -10.75 10.83
N TRP A 154 -8.19 -11.99 10.51
CA TRP A 154 -8.18 -13.11 11.48
C TRP A 154 -7.10 -13.04 12.56
N LEU A 155 -6.11 -12.16 12.41
CA LEU A 155 -5.07 -11.91 13.42
C LEU A 155 -5.50 -10.90 14.46
N TRP A 156 -6.52 -10.10 14.16
CA TRP A 156 -7.04 -9.13 15.11
C TRP A 156 -7.71 -9.81 16.31
N ARG A 157 -7.47 -9.27 17.50
CA ARG A 157 -8.09 -9.69 18.75
C ARG A 157 -8.60 -8.48 19.50
N PRO A 158 -9.78 -8.54 20.17
CA PRO A 158 -10.28 -7.40 20.96
C PRO A 158 -9.29 -6.91 22.03
N SER A 159 -8.44 -7.79 22.59
CA SER A 159 -7.40 -7.40 23.56
C SER A 159 -6.35 -6.44 22.98
N TYR A 160 -6.22 -6.39 21.65
CA TYR A 160 -5.30 -5.45 20.97
C TYR A 160 -5.80 -4.01 20.98
N ALA A 161 -7.11 -3.78 21.11
CA ALA A 161 -7.70 -2.44 21.07
C ALA A 161 -7.05 -1.50 22.11
N VAL A 162 -6.92 -1.96 23.36
CA VAL A 162 -6.28 -1.18 24.44
C VAL A 162 -4.79 -0.92 24.16
N ILE A 163 -4.10 -1.89 23.52
CA ILE A 163 -2.67 -1.73 23.18
C ILE A 163 -2.53 -0.69 22.07
N ALA A 164 -3.40 -0.74 21.07
CA ALA A 164 -3.43 0.20 19.95
C ALA A 164 -3.75 1.63 20.42
N GLU A 165 -4.81 1.78 21.22
CA GLU A 165 -5.22 3.05 21.80
C GLU A 165 -4.09 3.71 22.62
N ASN A 166 -3.45 2.95 23.51
CA ASN A 166 -2.33 3.43 24.30
C ASN A 166 -1.10 3.82 23.48
N SER A 167 -0.96 3.28 22.28
CA SER A 167 0.15 3.61 21.37
C SER A 167 -0.10 4.87 20.54
N GLY A 168 -1.37 5.24 20.34
CA GLY A 168 -1.78 6.29 19.41
C GLY A 168 -1.64 5.91 17.91
N VAL A 169 -1.36 4.63 17.60
CA VAL A 169 -1.21 4.11 16.24
C VAL A 169 -2.51 3.45 15.81
N ARG A 170 -3.06 3.84 14.67
CA ARG A 170 -4.30 3.27 14.13
C ARG A 170 -4.06 1.84 13.65
N CYS A 171 -5.03 0.98 13.89
CA CYS A 171 -4.99 -0.41 13.41
C CYS A 171 -6.04 -0.63 12.33
N TYR A 172 -5.60 -1.21 11.22
CA TYR A 172 -6.42 -1.57 10.08
C TYR A 172 -6.34 -3.07 9.83
N VAL A 173 -7.35 -3.64 9.19
CA VAL A 173 -7.33 -5.05 8.79
C VAL A 173 -7.72 -5.23 7.33
N HIS A 174 -7.21 -6.28 6.71
CA HIS A 174 -7.48 -6.67 5.33
C HIS A 174 -7.70 -8.18 5.21
N THR A 175 -8.45 -8.68 4.27
CA THR A 175 -9.43 -7.97 3.47
C THR A 175 -10.80 -8.39 3.98
N VAL A 176 -11.71 -7.46 4.14
CA VAL A 176 -13.05 -7.71 4.70
C VAL A 176 -14.08 -7.26 3.66
N ASN A 177 -14.87 -8.20 3.15
CA ASN A 177 -15.84 -7.97 2.09
C ASN A 177 -17.28 -8.18 2.53
N ASP A 178 -17.49 -8.48 3.80
CA ASP A 178 -18.78 -8.66 4.43
C ASP A 178 -19.06 -7.52 5.42
N ARG A 179 -20.25 -6.89 5.32
CA ARG A 179 -20.61 -5.70 6.09
C ARG A 179 -20.72 -6.01 7.59
N GLU A 180 -21.36 -7.12 7.96
CA GLU A 180 -21.52 -7.49 9.36
C GLU A 180 -20.17 -7.74 10.04
N THR A 181 -19.26 -8.43 9.34
CA THR A 181 -17.88 -8.62 9.78
C THR A 181 -17.14 -7.30 9.92
N ALA A 182 -17.29 -6.37 8.96
CA ALA A 182 -16.66 -5.07 9.03
C ALA A 182 -17.14 -4.25 10.23
N GLU A 183 -18.44 -4.22 10.48
CA GLU A 183 -19.05 -3.53 11.63
C GLU A 183 -18.60 -4.13 12.98
N ALA A 184 -18.57 -5.45 13.08
CA ALA A 184 -18.07 -6.13 14.27
C ALA A 184 -16.60 -5.83 14.57
N LEU A 185 -15.77 -5.76 13.53
CA LEU A 185 -14.36 -5.39 13.64
C LEU A 185 -14.19 -3.93 14.09
N LEU A 186 -14.95 -2.99 13.51
CA LEU A 186 -14.95 -1.59 13.92
C LEU A 186 -15.37 -1.43 15.39
N GLN A 187 -16.42 -2.14 15.83
CA GLN A 187 -16.86 -2.17 17.23
C GLN A 187 -15.81 -2.77 18.17
N SER A 188 -14.93 -3.64 17.66
CA SER A 188 -13.85 -4.24 18.44
C SER A 188 -12.60 -3.37 18.56
N GLY A 189 -12.60 -2.14 18.02
CA GLY A 189 -11.50 -1.16 18.13
C GLY A 189 -10.60 -1.05 16.90
N ILE A 190 -10.97 -1.64 15.77
CA ILE A 190 -10.31 -1.39 14.47
C ILE A 190 -10.67 0.01 13.98
N SER A 191 -9.70 0.71 13.39
CA SER A 191 -9.91 2.07 12.86
C SER A 191 -10.62 2.07 11.50
N ALA A 192 -10.31 1.11 10.63
CA ALA A 192 -10.99 0.87 9.36
C ALA A 192 -10.63 -0.51 8.78
N VAL A 193 -11.33 -0.92 7.73
CA VAL A 193 -11.09 -2.16 7.01
C VAL A 193 -10.71 -1.89 5.55
N TYR A 194 -9.83 -2.73 4.99
CA TYR A 194 -9.64 -2.81 3.56
C TYR A 194 -10.68 -3.74 2.96
N THR A 195 -11.32 -3.32 1.92
CA THR A 195 -12.38 -4.08 1.24
C THR A 195 -12.27 -3.94 -0.28
N HIS A 196 -12.81 -4.93 -1.02
CA HIS A 196 -12.93 -4.84 -2.47
C HIS A 196 -14.30 -4.29 -2.91
N TYR A 197 -15.33 -4.40 -2.04
CA TYR A 197 -16.72 -4.23 -2.48
C TYR A 197 -17.58 -3.32 -1.59
N LEU A 198 -17.17 -3.08 -0.33
CA LEU A 198 -17.98 -2.29 0.58
C LEU A 198 -17.81 -0.80 0.25
N GLY A 199 -18.86 -0.17 -0.25
CA GLY A 199 -18.93 1.28 -0.39
C GLY A 199 -19.31 1.96 0.92
N LEU A 200 -18.99 3.26 1.03
CA LEU A 200 -19.35 4.08 2.18
C LEU A 200 -20.87 4.34 2.26
N HIS A 201 -21.58 4.24 1.14
CA HIS A 201 -23.00 4.55 0.97
C HIS A 201 -23.64 3.51 0.05
N GLU A 202 -23.98 2.35 0.60
CA GLU A 202 -24.98 1.47 0.03
C GLU A 202 -26.15 1.45 1.04
N ASP A 203 -27.16 2.28 0.75
CA ASP A 203 -28.49 2.17 1.35
C ASP A 203 -29.23 0.96 0.80
#